data_a8f935e4629ed9c076d84ee59d3817bf
#
_entry.id   a8f935e4629ed9c076d84ee59d3817bf
#
_cell.length_a   1.000
_cell.length_b   1.000
_cell.length_c   1.000
_cell.angle_alpha   90.00
_cell.angle_beta   90.00
_cell.angle_gamma   90.00
#
_symmetry.space_group_name_H-M   'P 1'
#
loop_
_entity.id
_entity.type
_entity.pdbx_description
1 polymer ?
#
loop_
_entity_poly.entity_id
_entity_poly.type
_entity_poly.pdbx_seq_one_letter_code
_entity_poly.pdbx_strand_id
1 'polypeptide(L)'
;ASVKATKSELHNLITSALPDLKLDYKNNFEVWEDYVKKFDINQPITNLPKPLTEKEKFFITGRGIYSLYYKVKNLEERILKYKIEAPFDGSLINTSITQGTLVKFGQKLGEYIDPSIFELEVSVPSQYSNFLKIGKIINYNSVFNKTHTGEIIRINNSIDKSTQTISVFVEFKSIDLKEGMYCEVDIPMKSEDNSFSISRSLLIDNDKIFYVKDDLTLDLIT
;
A
#
# COMPACT_ATOMS: atom_id res chain seq x y z
N ALA A 1 32.77 -2.83 -0.73
CA ALA A 1 34.04 -3.55 -0.92
C ALA A 1 33.84 -5.02 -1.27
N SER A 2 33.00 -5.78 -0.54
CA SER A 2 32.88 -7.23 -0.74
C SER A 2 32.31 -7.64 -2.12
N VAL A 3 31.34 -6.88 -2.69
CA VAL A 3 30.75 -7.21 -4.00
C VAL A 3 31.77 -7.12 -5.12
N LYS A 4 32.56 -6.03 -5.16
CA LYS A 4 33.60 -5.86 -6.18
C LYS A 4 34.69 -6.93 -6.08
N ALA A 5 35.07 -7.31 -4.87
CA ALA A 5 36.04 -8.39 -4.67
C ALA A 5 35.51 -9.74 -5.19
N THR A 6 34.24 -10.07 -4.87
CA THR A 6 33.60 -11.32 -5.36
C THR A 6 33.41 -11.32 -6.89
N LYS A 7 33.12 -10.16 -7.49
CA LYS A 7 33.07 -10.01 -8.96
C LYS A 7 34.44 -10.24 -9.60
N SER A 8 35.48 -9.68 -9.01
CA SER A 8 36.86 -9.90 -9.48
C SER A 8 37.25 -11.38 -9.40
N GLU A 9 36.87 -12.05 -8.31
CA GLU A 9 37.10 -13.49 -8.12
C GLU A 9 36.37 -14.31 -9.21
N LEU A 10 35.09 -13.98 -9.52
CA LEU A 10 34.33 -14.62 -10.59
C LEU A 10 34.97 -14.39 -11.97
N HIS A 11 35.35 -13.15 -12.26
CA HIS A 11 36.01 -12.82 -13.52
C HIS A 11 37.34 -13.62 -13.70
N ASN A 12 38.16 -13.69 -12.66
CA ASN A 12 39.40 -14.47 -12.69
C ASN A 12 39.15 -15.97 -12.87
N LEU A 13 38.10 -16.50 -12.20
CA LEU A 13 37.71 -17.90 -12.32
C LEU A 13 37.27 -18.26 -13.74
N ILE A 14 36.42 -17.44 -14.36
CA ILE A 14 35.99 -17.65 -15.75
C ILE A 14 37.15 -17.50 -16.71
N THR A 15 38.02 -16.49 -16.53
CA THR A 15 39.20 -16.25 -17.34
C THR A 15 40.17 -17.45 -17.28
N SER A 16 40.36 -18.04 -16.10
CA SER A 16 41.20 -19.26 -15.95
C SER A 16 40.61 -20.49 -16.63
N ALA A 17 39.29 -20.52 -16.86
CA ALA A 17 38.63 -21.62 -17.57
C ALA A 17 38.63 -21.49 -19.09
N LEU A 18 38.93 -20.30 -19.64
CA LEU A 18 38.92 -20.05 -21.09
C LEU A 18 39.84 -21.00 -21.91
N PRO A 19 41.05 -21.35 -21.48
CA PRO A 19 41.90 -22.30 -22.23
C PRO A 19 41.23 -23.67 -22.40
N ASP A 20 40.60 -24.20 -21.35
CA ASP A 20 39.89 -25.48 -21.38
C ASP A 20 38.64 -25.39 -22.27
N LEU A 21 37.89 -24.27 -22.16
CA LEU A 21 36.71 -24.01 -23.00
C LEU A 21 37.12 -23.93 -24.49
N LYS A 22 38.26 -23.38 -24.82
CA LYS A 22 38.79 -23.29 -26.18
C LYS A 22 39.11 -24.69 -26.76
N LEU A 23 39.63 -25.57 -25.93
CA LEU A 23 40.04 -26.93 -26.36
C LEU A 23 38.83 -27.86 -26.48
N ASP A 24 37.99 -27.91 -25.44
CA ASP A 24 36.96 -28.93 -25.25
C ASP A 24 35.56 -28.49 -25.72
N TYR A 25 35.29 -27.16 -25.78
CA TYR A 25 33.95 -26.61 -26.05
C TYR A 25 33.98 -25.48 -27.09
N LYS A 26 34.63 -25.73 -28.21
CA LYS A 26 34.90 -24.78 -29.28
C LYS A 26 33.67 -24.03 -29.77
N ASN A 27 32.51 -24.69 -29.82
CA ASN A 27 31.26 -24.12 -30.34
C ASN A 27 30.68 -23.02 -29.43
N ASN A 28 31.07 -22.97 -28.17
CA ASN A 28 30.59 -21.97 -27.21
C ASN A 28 31.72 -21.05 -26.67
N PHE A 29 32.95 -21.30 -27.10
CA PHE A 29 34.12 -20.55 -26.62
C PHE A 29 34.00 -19.06 -26.87
N GLU A 30 33.60 -18.65 -28.08
CA GLU A 30 33.49 -17.23 -28.47
C GLU A 30 32.50 -16.48 -27.54
N VAL A 31 31.40 -17.12 -27.13
CA VAL A 31 30.42 -16.52 -26.22
C VAL A 31 31.02 -16.31 -24.83
N TRP A 32 31.79 -17.27 -24.32
CA TRP A 32 32.49 -17.13 -23.03
C TRP A 32 33.62 -16.09 -23.09
N GLU A 33 34.35 -16.03 -24.20
CA GLU A 33 35.38 -15.03 -24.40
C GLU A 33 34.80 -13.61 -24.46
N ASP A 34 33.68 -13.42 -25.19
CA ASP A 34 32.96 -12.16 -25.29
C ASP A 34 32.38 -11.76 -23.93
N TYR A 35 31.86 -12.71 -23.16
CA TYR A 35 31.39 -12.46 -21.80
C TYR A 35 32.50 -11.89 -20.90
N VAL A 36 33.69 -12.48 -20.93
CA VAL A 36 34.85 -12.01 -20.16
C VAL A 36 35.30 -10.64 -20.62
N LYS A 37 35.35 -10.38 -21.94
CA LYS A 37 35.74 -9.08 -22.51
C LYS A 37 34.81 -7.95 -22.11
N LYS A 38 33.48 -8.24 -21.97
CA LYS A 38 32.47 -7.27 -21.60
C LYS A 38 32.23 -7.17 -20.09
N PHE A 39 32.93 -7.99 -19.30
CA PHE A 39 32.76 -8.03 -17.86
C PHE A 39 33.25 -6.74 -17.20
N ASP A 40 32.34 -5.99 -16.55
CA ASP A 40 32.69 -4.79 -15.80
C ASP A 40 32.34 -4.97 -14.32
N ILE A 41 33.33 -4.84 -13.45
CA ILE A 41 33.17 -4.95 -12.00
C ILE A 41 32.25 -3.86 -11.44
N ASN A 42 32.11 -2.72 -12.12
CA ASN A 42 31.32 -1.58 -11.67
C ASN A 42 29.86 -1.64 -12.12
N GLN A 43 29.54 -2.46 -13.12
CA GLN A 43 28.17 -2.65 -13.62
C GLN A 43 27.52 -3.89 -13.00
N PRO A 44 26.18 -3.97 -12.94
CA PRO A 44 25.47 -5.20 -12.54
C PRO A 44 25.94 -6.39 -13.38
N ILE A 45 26.03 -7.56 -12.74
CA ILE A 45 26.47 -8.76 -13.45
C ILE A 45 25.42 -9.20 -14.46
N THR A 46 25.84 -9.45 -15.70
CA THR A 46 25.02 -10.01 -16.78
C THR A 46 24.82 -11.52 -16.60
N ASN A 47 23.85 -12.08 -17.30
CA ASN A 47 23.62 -13.54 -17.26
C ASN A 47 24.81 -14.28 -17.86
N LEU A 48 25.20 -15.38 -17.20
CA LEU A 48 26.22 -16.27 -17.73
C LEU A 48 25.81 -16.85 -19.09
N PRO A 49 26.77 -17.12 -19.98
CA PRO A 49 26.53 -17.89 -21.19
C PRO A 49 25.84 -19.23 -20.87
N LYS A 50 24.87 -19.61 -21.69
CA LYS A 50 24.19 -20.91 -21.54
C LYS A 50 25.10 -22.01 -22.10
N PRO A 51 25.34 -23.08 -21.36
CA PRO A 51 26.07 -24.24 -21.88
C PRO A 51 25.29 -24.91 -23.01
N LEU A 52 25.95 -25.30 -24.07
CA LEU A 52 25.35 -26.00 -25.23
C LEU A 52 25.23 -27.49 -25.02
N THR A 53 26.03 -28.07 -24.12
CA THR A 53 26.04 -29.51 -23.83
C THR A 53 26.03 -29.78 -22.33
N GLU A 54 25.53 -30.97 -21.93
CA GLU A 54 25.60 -31.42 -20.51
C GLU A 54 27.05 -31.52 -20.00
N LYS A 55 27.98 -31.96 -20.87
CA LYS A 55 29.40 -32.02 -20.53
C LYS A 55 29.97 -30.64 -20.17
N GLU A 56 29.63 -29.60 -20.95
CA GLU A 56 30.00 -28.24 -20.67
C GLU A 56 29.39 -27.75 -19.34
N LYS A 57 28.11 -28.05 -19.12
CA LYS A 57 27.40 -27.70 -17.87
C LYS A 57 28.09 -28.32 -16.65
N PHE A 58 28.46 -29.60 -16.74
CA PHE A 58 29.21 -30.25 -15.65
C PHE A 58 30.59 -29.61 -15.41
N PHE A 59 31.29 -29.24 -16.48
CA PHE A 59 32.57 -28.54 -16.40
C PHE A 59 32.42 -27.19 -15.67
N ILE A 60 31.47 -26.34 -16.10
CA ILE A 60 31.18 -25.04 -15.48
C ILE A 60 30.77 -25.19 -14.01
N THR A 61 29.94 -26.19 -13.73
CA THR A 61 29.52 -26.49 -12.33
C THR A 61 30.68 -26.97 -11.47
N GLY A 62 31.49 -27.91 -12.00
CA GLY A 62 32.66 -28.45 -11.30
C GLY A 62 33.75 -27.40 -11.03
N ARG A 63 33.88 -26.41 -11.87
CA ARG A 63 34.74 -25.23 -11.66
C ARG A 63 34.19 -24.25 -10.62
N GLY A 64 32.95 -24.41 -10.14
CA GLY A 64 32.32 -23.51 -9.16
C GLY A 64 31.85 -22.17 -9.73
N ILE A 65 31.83 -21.99 -11.05
CA ILE A 65 31.44 -20.73 -11.70
C ILE A 65 30.01 -20.34 -11.32
N TYR A 66 29.05 -21.30 -11.36
CA TYR A 66 27.69 -21.02 -10.95
C TYR A 66 27.56 -20.62 -9.48
N SER A 67 28.30 -21.28 -8.60
CA SER A 67 28.27 -20.98 -7.17
C SER A 67 28.70 -19.52 -6.90
N LEU A 68 29.79 -19.10 -7.54
CA LEU A 68 30.33 -17.78 -7.38
C LEU A 68 29.45 -16.71 -8.07
N TYR A 69 28.87 -17.04 -9.23
CA TYR A 69 27.91 -16.18 -9.92
C TYR A 69 26.67 -15.88 -9.05
N TYR A 70 26.05 -16.91 -8.48
CA TYR A 70 24.90 -16.71 -7.61
C TYR A 70 25.26 -16.00 -6.31
N LYS A 71 26.47 -16.19 -5.80
CA LYS A 71 26.99 -15.41 -4.66
C LYS A 71 27.06 -13.91 -5.00
N VAL A 72 27.54 -13.56 -6.20
CA VAL A 72 27.53 -12.16 -6.68
C VAL A 72 26.13 -11.62 -6.81
N LYS A 73 25.22 -12.37 -7.47
CA LYS A 73 23.80 -11.99 -7.62
C LYS A 73 23.14 -11.68 -6.28
N ASN A 74 23.29 -12.57 -5.30
CA ASN A 74 22.75 -12.38 -3.95
C ASN A 74 23.32 -11.13 -3.26
N LEU A 75 24.61 -10.83 -3.48
CA LEU A 75 25.21 -9.62 -2.92
C LEU A 75 24.68 -8.35 -3.59
N GLU A 76 24.46 -8.37 -4.91
CA GLU A 76 23.83 -7.25 -5.65
C GLU A 76 22.39 -7.01 -5.18
N GLU A 77 21.58 -8.06 -5.06
CA GLU A 77 20.20 -7.96 -4.54
C GLU A 77 20.17 -7.41 -3.10
N ARG A 78 21.14 -7.81 -2.28
CA ARG A 78 21.25 -7.25 -0.92
C ARG A 78 21.54 -5.75 -0.94
N ILE A 79 22.39 -5.27 -1.85
CA ILE A 79 22.67 -3.83 -1.97
C ILE A 79 21.41 -3.07 -2.40
N LEU A 80 20.64 -3.59 -3.35
CA LEU A 80 19.38 -2.97 -3.78
C LEU A 80 18.40 -2.76 -2.62
N LYS A 81 18.37 -3.68 -1.64
CA LYS A 81 17.52 -3.54 -0.44
C LYS A 81 17.91 -2.40 0.49
N TYR A 82 19.13 -1.84 0.36
CA TYR A 82 19.52 -0.64 1.10
C TYR A 82 19.04 0.67 0.43
N LYS A 83 18.55 0.60 -0.79
CA LYS A 83 17.93 1.73 -1.48
C LYS A 83 16.42 1.58 -1.33
N ILE A 84 15.84 2.40 -0.45
CA ILE A 84 14.40 2.45 -0.24
C ILE A 84 13.84 3.53 -1.15
N GLU A 85 12.97 3.13 -2.08
CA GLU A 85 12.28 4.05 -2.98
C GLU A 85 10.84 4.19 -2.57
N ALA A 86 10.24 5.36 -2.85
CA ALA A 86 8.81 5.59 -2.63
C ALA A 86 7.99 4.65 -3.52
N PRO A 87 7.04 3.87 -2.96
CA PRO A 87 6.26 2.91 -3.73
C PRO A 87 5.14 3.54 -4.56
N PHE A 88 4.77 4.80 -4.25
CA PHE A 88 3.73 5.59 -4.91
C PHE A 88 4.01 7.09 -4.71
N ASP A 89 3.26 7.96 -5.35
CA ASP A 89 3.34 9.40 -5.11
C ASP A 89 2.71 9.74 -3.77
N GLY A 90 3.48 10.35 -2.85
CA GLY A 90 3.01 10.59 -1.49
C GLY A 90 3.95 11.46 -0.66
N SER A 91 3.76 11.44 0.64
CA SER A 91 4.53 12.22 1.62
C SER A 91 5.13 11.35 2.68
N LEU A 92 6.38 11.62 3.02
CA LEU A 92 7.06 11.01 4.15
C LEU A 92 6.76 11.79 5.42
N ILE A 93 6.13 11.14 6.39
CA ILE A 93 5.81 11.70 7.70
C ILE A 93 6.55 10.95 8.81
N ASN A 94 6.61 11.54 10.00
CA ASN A 94 7.16 10.92 11.22
C ASN A 94 8.55 10.29 11.02
N THR A 95 9.46 11.00 10.32
CA THR A 95 10.83 10.53 10.14
C THR A 95 11.59 10.55 11.47
N SER A 96 12.18 9.40 11.83
CA SER A 96 12.97 9.24 13.06
C SER A 96 14.47 9.25 12.81
N ILE A 97 14.90 9.51 11.58
CA ILE A 97 16.30 9.41 11.15
C ILE A 97 16.77 10.68 10.44
N THR A 98 18.03 10.99 10.63
CA THR A 98 18.76 12.05 9.92
C THR A 98 20.01 11.45 9.27
N GLN A 99 20.62 12.20 8.34
CA GLN A 99 21.87 11.76 7.73
C GLN A 99 22.95 11.50 8.79
N GLY A 100 23.58 10.33 8.71
CA GLY A 100 24.58 9.88 9.70
C GLY A 100 24.02 9.02 10.83
N THR A 101 22.69 8.87 10.93
CA THR A 101 22.09 7.98 11.93
C THR A 101 22.40 6.52 11.61
N LEU A 102 22.86 5.76 12.61
CA LEU A 102 23.01 4.32 12.51
C LEU A 102 21.64 3.64 12.52
N VAL A 103 21.28 2.98 11.42
CA VAL A 103 20.03 2.24 11.27
C VAL A 103 20.25 0.76 11.54
N LYS A 104 19.39 0.16 12.37
CA LYS A 104 19.39 -1.26 12.66
C LYS A 104 18.35 -2.00 11.83
N PHE A 105 18.55 -3.30 11.65
CA PHE A 105 17.56 -4.16 10.99
C PHE A 105 16.23 -4.14 11.76
N GLY A 106 15.11 -3.99 11.04
CA GLY A 106 13.77 -3.92 11.64
C GLY A 106 13.42 -2.57 12.28
N GLN A 107 14.30 -1.58 12.24
CA GLN A 107 14.00 -0.24 12.76
C GLN A 107 13.02 0.50 11.85
N LYS A 108 11.95 1.07 12.44
CA LYS A 108 11.06 1.99 11.73
C LYS A 108 11.83 3.27 11.39
N LEU A 109 11.82 3.65 10.11
CA LEU A 109 12.54 4.83 9.61
C LEU A 109 11.63 6.05 9.50
N GLY A 110 10.36 5.83 9.24
CA GLY A 110 9.33 6.82 9.06
C GLY A 110 8.04 6.17 8.57
N GLU A 111 7.08 6.99 8.21
CA GLU A 111 5.82 6.59 7.61
C GLU A 111 5.64 7.32 6.29
N TYR A 112 5.18 6.58 5.28
CA TYR A 112 4.93 7.12 3.95
C TYR A 112 3.46 6.98 3.63
N ILE A 113 2.79 8.10 3.33
CA ILE A 113 1.34 8.16 3.14
C ILE A 113 0.99 8.78 1.79
N ASP A 114 -0.16 8.41 1.26
CA ASP A 114 -0.84 9.15 0.19
C ASP A 114 -1.77 10.19 0.82
N PRO A 115 -1.47 11.50 0.73
CA PRO A 115 -2.29 12.55 1.33
C PRO A 115 -3.54 12.89 0.50
N SER A 116 -3.80 12.24 -0.60
CA SER A 116 -4.95 12.49 -1.48
C SER A 116 -6.18 11.67 -1.09
N ILE A 117 -5.98 10.57 -0.38
CA ILE A 117 -7.03 9.61 0.01
C ILE A 117 -6.99 9.40 1.50
N PHE A 118 -8.13 9.56 2.15
CA PHE A 118 -8.30 9.32 3.57
C PHE A 118 -9.42 8.30 3.80
N GLU A 119 -9.22 7.40 4.74
CA GLU A 119 -10.22 6.45 5.21
C GLU A 119 -10.65 6.85 6.63
N LEU A 120 -11.93 7.06 6.83
CA LEU A 120 -12.52 7.35 8.14
C LEU A 120 -13.25 6.10 8.64
N GLU A 121 -12.89 5.63 9.83
CA GLU A 121 -13.64 4.61 10.53
C GLU A 121 -14.78 5.25 11.33
N VAL A 122 -16.02 4.87 11.04
CA VAL A 122 -17.22 5.36 11.71
C VAL A 122 -17.91 4.20 12.44
N SER A 123 -18.17 4.35 13.72
CA SER A 123 -18.92 3.37 14.52
C SER A 123 -20.41 3.65 14.43
N VAL A 124 -21.14 2.75 13.80
CA VAL A 124 -22.60 2.87 13.60
C VAL A 124 -23.34 1.84 14.46
N PRO A 125 -24.36 2.22 15.25
CA PRO A 125 -25.16 1.27 16.03
C PRO A 125 -25.72 0.14 15.15
N SER A 126 -25.62 -1.10 15.61
CA SER A 126 -25.97 -2.31 14.85
C SER A 126 -27.41 -2.35 14.34
N GLN A 127 -28.36 -1.70 15.04
CA GLN A 127 -29.73 -1.56 14.60
C GLN A 127 -29.92 -0.86 13.25
N TYR A 128 -28.91 -0.07 12.82
CA TYR A 128 -28.94 0.65 11.55
C TYR A 128 -28.21 -0.08 10.42
N SER A 129 -27.73 -1.29 10.68
CA SER A 129 -26.94 -2.07 9.70
C SER A 129 -27.64 -2.25 8.35
N ASN A 130 -28.96 -2.41 8.34
CA ASN A 130 -29.75 -2.61 7.13
C ASN A 130 -29.75 -1.40 6.18
N PHE A 131 -29.38 -0.22 6.68
CA PHE A 131 -29.31 1.01 5.87
C PHE A 131 -27.90 1.28 5.32
N LEU A 132 -26.92 0.49 5.74
CA LEU A 132 -25.55 0.58 5.31
C LEU A 132 -25.35 -0.25 4.04
N LYS A 133 -24.79 0.34 3.02
CA LYS A 133 -24.44 -0.35 1.76
C LYS A 133 -23.10 0.18 1.26
N ILE A 134 -22.26 -0.73 0.79
CA ILE A 134 -21.02 -0.38 0.09
C ILE A 134 -21.40 0.40 -1.18
N GLY A 135 -20.66 1.43 -1.51
CA GLY A 135 -20.96 2.35 -2.62
C GLY A 135 -21.91 3.49 -2.27
N LYS A 136 -22.43 3.55 -1.04
CA LYS A 136 -23.30 4.64 -0.62
C LYS A 136 -22.51 5.91 -0.42
N ILE A 137 -22.96 6.98 -1.08
CA ILE A 137 -22.38 8.32 -0.93
C ILE A 137 -22.89 8.95 0.36
N ILE A 138 -21.98 9.52 1.13
CA ILE A 138 -22.26 10.24 2.36
C ILE A 138 -21.60 11.60 2.36
N ASN A 139 -22.21 12.55 3.04
CA ASN A 139 -21.66 13.89 3.20
C ASN A 139 -20.89 14.00 4.50
N TYR A 140 -19.81 14.73 4.44
CA TYR A 140 -18.95 15.02 5.55
C TYR A 140 -18.75 16.54 5.65
N ASN A 141 -18.91 17.08 6.85
CA ASN A 141 -18.66 18.48 7.14
C ASN A 141 -17.29 18.63 7.78
N SER A 142 -16.36 19.31 7.09
CA SER A 142 -15.07 19.64 7.65
C SER A 142 -15.18 20.76 8.68
N VAL A 143 -14.18 20.87 9.55
CA VAL A 143 -14.05 21.95 10.54
C VAL A 143 -14.10 23.35 9.89
N PHE A 144 -13.86 23.44 8.59
CA PHE A 144 -13.89 24.68 7.81
C PHE A 144 -15.24 24.94 7.11
N ASN A 145 -16.33 24.28 7.52
CA ASN A 145 -17.67 24.39 6.90
C ASN A 145 -17.71 24.09 5.40
N LYS A 146 -16.78 23.28 4.90
CA LYS A 146 -16.84 22.72 3.55
C LYS A 146 -17.47 21.36 3.62
N THR A 147 -18.51 21.14 2.83
CA THR A 147 -19.12 19.82 2.65
C THR A 147 -18.33 19.06 1.60
N HIS A 148 -17.85 17.92 1.97
CA HIS A 148 -17.18 16.96 1.08
C HIS A 148 -18.05 15.70 0.97
N THR A 149 -17.86 14.96 -0.11
CA THR A 149 -18.54 13.67 -0.31
C THR A 149 -17.55 12.54 -0.15
N GLY A 150 -17.98 11.50 0.53
CA GLY A 150 -17.23 10.23 0.66
C GLY A 150 -18.09 9.06 0.25
N GLU A 151 -17.46 7.91 0.08
CA GLU A 151 -18.10 6.67 -0.30
C GLU A 151 -17.82 5.58 0.74
N ILE A 152 -18.84 4.81 1.13
CA ILE A 152 -18.65 3.63 1.97
C ILE A 152 -17.94 2.55 1.15
N ILE A 153 -16.69 2.26 1.50
CA ILE A 153 -15.88 1.26 0.79
C ILE A 153 -15.90 -0.11 1.49
N ARG A 154 -16.14 -0.12 2.80
CA ARG A 154 -16.09 -1.35 3.59
C ARG A 154 -17.01 -1.26 4.81
N ILE A 155 -17.65 -2.36 5.14
CA ILE A 155 -18.49 -2.54 6.34
C ILE A 155 -17.98 -3.80 7.03
N ASN A 156 -17.65 -3.70 8.32
CA ASN A 156 -17.27 -4.87 9.11
C ASN A 156 -18.47 -5.78 9.34
N ASN A 157 -18.24 -7.10 9.18
CA ASN A 157 -19.28 -8.10 9.46
C ASN A 157 -19.37 -8.49 10.94
N SER A 158 -18.55 -7.90 11.80
CA SER A 158 -18.55 -8.16 13.24
C SER A 158 -19.06 -6.95 14.00
N ILE A 159 -19.89 -7.22 15.02
CA ILE A 159 -20.39 -6.22 15.96
C ILE A 159 -19.43 -6.17 17.14
N ASP A 160 -19.00 -4.98 17.52
CA ASP A 160 -18.32 -4.76 18.79
C ASP A 160 -19.31 -5.02 19.94
N LYS A 161 -19.00 -6.01 20.78
CA LYS A 161 -19.89 -6.45 21.86
C LYS A 161 -20.06 -5.43 22.99
N SER A 162 -19.08 -4.57 23.17
CA SER A 162 -19.08 -3.55 24.25
C SER A 162 -19.91 -2.34 23.88
N THR A 163 -19.83 -1.90 22.62
CA THR A 163 -20.48 -0.69 22.13
C THR A 163 -21.75 -0.99 21.31
N GLN A 164 -21.96 -2.25 20.92
CA GLN A 164 -23.04 -2.69 20.02
C GLN A 164 -23.05 -1.95 18.68
N THR A 165 -21.84 -1.61 18.16
CA THR A 165 -21.63 -0.90 16.91
C THR A 165 -20.98 -1.78 15.85
N ILE A 166 -21.14 -1.36 14.59
CA ILE A 166 -20.45 -1.90 13.41
C ILE A 166 -19.51 -0.84 12.89
N SER A 167 -18.26 -1.20 12.62
CA SER A 167 -17.30 -0.29 11.96
C SER A 167 -17.60 -0.20 10.47
N VAL A 168 -17.78 1.02 10.00
CA VAL A 168 -18.01 1.40 8.60
C VAL A 168 -16.84 2.26 8.17
N PHE A 169 -16.24 1.94 7.02
CA PHE A 169 -15.10 2.67 6.49
C PHE A 169 -15.53 3.49 5.28
N VAL A 170 -15.23 4.77 5.34
CA VAL A 170 -15.61 5.75 4.33
C VAL A 170 -14.37 6.37 3.72
N GLU A 171 -14.24 6.27 2.41
CA GLU A 171 -13.16 6.90 1.66
C GLU A 171 -13.53 8.33 1.27
N PHE A 172 -12.61 9.24 1.53
CA PHE A 172 -12.68 10.64 1.11
C PHE A 172 -11.48 11.01 0.26
N LYS A 173 -11.72 11.70 -0.84
CA LYS A 173 -10.68 12.30 -1.68
C LYS A 173 -10.67 13.80 -1.43
N SER A 174 -9.69 14.28 -0.68
CA SER A 174 -9.58 15.70 -0.35
C SER A 174 -8.15 16.08 -0.03
N ILE A 175 -7.74 17.25 -0.52
CA ILE A 175 -6.43 17.84 -0.25
C ILE A 175 -6.42 18.58 1.10
N ASP A 176 -7.60 18.95 1.62
CA ASP A 176 -7.73 19.75 2.84
C ASP A 176 -7.74 18.91 4.13
N LEU A 177 -7.79 17.58 4.02
CA LEU A 177 -7.80 16.68 5.17
C LEU A 177 -6.37 16.37 5.65
N LYS A 178 -6.24 16.11 6.93
CA LYS A 178 -5.00 15.64 7.55
C LYS A 178 -5.30 14.49 8.49
N GLU A 179 -4.36 13.58 8.62
CA GLU A 179 -4.43 12.50 9.61
C GLU A 179 -4.62 13.07 11.02
N GLY A 180 -5.53 12.46 11.79
CA GLY A 180 -5.87 12.90 13.15
C GLY A 180 -6.90 14.03 13.23
N MET A 181 -7.43 14.52 12.09
CA MET A 181 -8.53 15.47 12.13
C MET A 181 -9.82 14.84 12.62
N TYR A 182 -10.55 15.57 13.46
CA TYR A 182 -11.91 15.19 13.83
C TYR A 182 -12.86 15.47 12.66
N CYS A 183 -13.73 14.52 12.38
CA CYS A 183 -14.69 14.57 11.29
C CYS A 183 -16.08 14.18 11.79
N GLU A 184 -17.10 14.93 11.36
CA GLU A 184 -18.50 14.62 11.59
C GLU A 184 -19.15 14.19 10.27
N VAL A 185 -19.83 13.05 10.29
CA VAL A 185 -20.38 12.42 9.09
C VAL A 185 -21.87 12.21 9.25
N ASP A 186 -22.66 12.67 8.29
CA ASP A 186 -24.08 12.44 8.20
C ASP A 186 -24.38 11.21 7.33
N ILE A 187 -24.80 10.11 7.94
CA ILE A 187 -25.22 8.91 7.22
C ILE A 187 -26.75 8.90 7.11
N PRO A 188 -27.32 9.17 5.93
CA PRO A 188 -28.78 9.17 5.77
C PRO A 188 -29.31 7.74 5.94
N MET A 189 -30.12 7.50 6.96
CA MET A 189 -30.61 6.18 7.31
C MET A 189 -31.91 5.86 6.59
N LYS A 190 -32.89 6.76 6.66
CA LYS A 190 -34.23 6.57 6.11
C LYS A 190 -34.79 7.90 5.60
N SER A 191 -35.40 7.90 4.43
CA SER A 191 -36.27 8.97 3.99
C SER A 191 -37.68 8.53 4.13
N GLU A 192 -38.50 9.26 4.88
CA GLU A 192 -39.94 9.07 4.92
C GLU A 192 -40.56 10.02 3.88
N ASP A 193 -41.21 9.43 2.86
CA ASP A 193 -41.98 10.20 1.91
C ASP A 193 -43.22 10.80 2.61
N ASN A 194 -43.56 12.03 2.33
CA ASN A 194 -44.66 12.79 2.95
C ASN A 194 -44.44 13.09 4.45
N SER A 195 -43.23 13.31 4.88
CA SER A 195 -42.89 13.81 6.21
C SER A 195 -42.46 15.27 6.20
N PHE A 196 -42.73 15.98 7.27
CA PHE A 196 -42.22 17.33 7.48
C PHE A 196 -41.57 17.45 8.88
N SER A 197 -40.59 18.28 8.97
CA SER A 197 -39.87 18.53 10.21
C SER A 197 -40.57 19.61 11.05
N ILE A 198 -40.81 19.31 12.31
CA ILE A 198 -41.35 20.28 13.26
C ILE A 198 -40.41 20.49 14.42
N SER A 199 -40.45 21.70 15.02
CA SER A 199 -39.70 21.97 16.23
C SER A 199 -40.28 21.15 17.40
N ARG A 200 -39.43 20.50 18.20
CA ARG A 200 -39.83 19.77 19.40
C ARG A 200 -40.62 20.62 20.40
N SER A 201 -40.45 21.93 20.39
CA SER A 201 -41.20 22.87 21.25
C SER A 201 -42.68 22.97 20.90
N LEU A 202 -43.11 22.45 19.74
CA LEU A 202 -44.51 22.41 19.32
C LEU A 202 -45.22 21.11 19.71
N LEU A 203 -44.47 20.12 20.26
CA LEU A 203 -45.05 18.86 20.73
C LEU A 203 -45.72 19.05 22.09
N ILE A 204 -46.91 18.51 22.20
CA ILE A 204 -47.69 18.37 23.43
C ILE A 204 -47.64 16.91 23.87
N ASP A 205 -47.39 16.62 25.13
CA ASP A 205 -47.26 15.27 25.68
C ASP A 205 -46.22 14.38 24.99
N ASN A 206 -45.23 15.00 24.31
CA ASN A 206 -44.09 14.39 23.54
C ASN A 206 -44.46 13.73 22.21
N ASP A 207 -45.72 13.57 21.84
CA ASP A 207 -46.15 12.84 20.65
C ASP A 207 -47.31 13.49 19.89
N LYS A 208 -47.85 14.61 20.34
CA LYS A 208 -49.04 15.26 19.78
C LYS A 208 -48.73 16.68 19.30
N ILE A 209 -49.36 17.08 18.22
CA ILE A 209 -49.34 18.49 17.74
C ILE A 209 -50.76 18.95 17.41
N PHE A 210 -51.00 20.27 17.60
CA PHE A 210 -52.16 20.90 17.02
C PHE A 210 -51.88 21.28 15.55
N TYR A 211 -52.83 20.97 14.68
CA TYR A 211 -52.82 21.49 13.32
C TYR A 211 -54.14 22.24 13.03
N VAL A 212 -54.06 23.20 12.12
CA VAL A 212 -55.21 24.00 11.72
C VAL A 212 -55.88 23.34 10.51
N LYS A 213 -57.12 22.97 10.62
CA LYS A 213 -57.94 22.50 9.50
C LYS A 213 -58.33 23.63 8.55
N ASP A 214 -58.87 23.25 7.39
CA ASP A 214 -59.33 24.23 6.38
C ASP A 214 -60.48 25.15 6.89
N ASP A 215 -61.26 24.68 7.85
CA ASP A 215 -62.30 25.42 8.54
C ASP A 215 -61.81 26.29 9.70
N LEU A 216 -60.46 26.47 9.83
CA LEU A 216 -59.79 27.21 10.88
C LEU A 216 -60.01 26.65 12.32
N THR A 217 -60.49 25.43 12.46
CA THR A 217 -60.54 24.74 13.75
C THR A 217 -59.18 24.04 14.02
N LEU A 218 -58.86 23.89 15.31
CA LEU A 218 -57.66 23.12 15.74
C LEU A 218 -58.04 21.66 15.96
N ASP A 219 -57.22 20.78 15.40
CA ASP A 219 -57.28 19.34 15.70
C ASP A 219 -55.97 18.82 16.20
N LEU A 220 -55.98 17.73 16.94
CA LEU A 220 -54.83 17.09 17.54
C LEU A 220 -54.42 15.85 16.74
N ILE A 221 -53.20 15.80 16.28
CA ILE A 221 -52.59 14.63 15.62
C ILE A 221 -51.56 14.01 16.54
N THR A 222 -51.51 12.67 16.53
CA THR A 222 -50.51 11.82 17.20
C THR A 222 -49.49 11.31 16.24
#